data_a1c39a6b2b643891db0e67f6f097ba24
#
_entry.id   a1c39a6b2b643891db0e67f6f097ba24
#
_cell.length_a   1.000
_cell.length_b   1.000
_cell.length_c   1.000
_cell.angle_alpha   90.00
_cell.angle_beta   90.00
_cell.angle_gamma   90.00
#
_symmetry.space_group_name_H-M   'P 1'
#
loop_
_entity.id
_entity.type
_entity.pdbx_description
1 polymer ?
#
loop_
_entity_poly.entity_id
_entity_poly.type
_entity_poly.pdbx_seq_one_letter_code
_entity_poly.pdbx_strand_id
1 'polypeptide(L)'
;MFKKKMYRPVLALSIALSGVGLMSMANAEILVILPETGPMANVSDSIKRGLVQANHQSDNKYTFKFVNVHHQNIAKVLKQHVKKSTQLVIGPLDKNNVEELLAAQPKIQTLALNQVEKNAKGIYQFALSKDEDAQALTKRMQKDGVKHLTVLRDANSIAQTQSFFDAMQKLWGDQMQVKSKIEKKSKWSIFGGKDEGVLLLGSGKWLSQQDDLPKHRIYTLPYAIEEKYPIAKGMVYCDTPAIYTHQWADVIAAYKQKPVSIPYQRLIAFGADAWQISDELVQRQNNQTIQFQGRTGQIRIVDSILSRTPQCFESQGDKQKVL
;
A
#
# COMPACT_ATOMS: atom_id res chain seq x y z
N MET A 1 -41.94 -80.81 -40.39
CA MET A 1 -42.01 -79.36 -40.54
C MET A 1 -41.81 -78.74 -39.15
N PHE A 2 -40.55 -78.49 -38.75
CA PHE A 2 -40.21 -78.08 -37.42
C PHE A 2 -40.02 -76.50 -37.38
N LYS A 3 -40.83 -75.78 -36.61
CA LYS A 3 -40.66 -74.35 -36.37
C LYS A 3 -39.66 -74.13 -35.23
N LYS A 4 -38.51 -73.60 -35.55
CA LYS A 4 -37.52 -73.12 -34.59
C LYS A 4 -37.99 -71.76 -33.96
N LYS A 5 -38.18 -71.76 -32.62
CA LYS A 5 -38.37 -70.54 -31.83
C LYS A 5 -37.02 -69.92 -31.57
N MET A 6 -36.83 -68.71 -32.07
CA MET A 6 -35.65 -67.85 -31.76
C MET A 6 -35.89 -67.05 -30.47
N TYR A 7 -35.10 -67.36 -29.46
CA TYR A 7 -35.02 -66.50 -28.23
C TYR A 7 -34.11 -65.30 -28.49
N ARG A 8 -34.63 -64.12 -28.31
CA ARG A 8 -33.80 -62.86 -28.27
C ARG A 8 -33.34 -62.66 -26.85
N PRO A 9 -32.02 -62.38 -26.57
CA PRO A 9 -31.57 -62.00 -25.27
C PRO A 9 -31.87 -60.48 -25.06
N VAL A 10 -32.55 -60.18 -23.97
CA VAL A 10 -32.74 -58.79 -23.49
C VAL A 10 -31.45 -58.36 -22.81
N LEU A 11 -30.75 -57.46 -23.43
CA LEU A 11 -29.54 -56.78 -22.84
C LEU A 11 -30.02 -55.76 -21.80
N ALA A 12 -29.84 -56.06 -20.51
CA ALA A 12 -30.06 -55.14 -19.41
C ALA A 12 -28.92 -54.14 -19.38
N LEU A 13 -29.20 -52.92 -19.80
CA LEU A 13 -28.26 -51.77 -19.74
C LEU A 13 -28.24 -51.20 -18.32
N SER A 14 -27.27 -51.59 -17.51
CA SER A 14 -27.04 -51.06 -16.17
C SER A 14 -26.46 -49.64 -16.30
N ILE A 15 -27.29 -48.62 -16.10
CA ILE A 15 -26.84 -47.21 -15.97
C ILE A 15 -26.20 -47.09 -14.60
N ALA A 16 -24.86 -47.10 -14.56
CA ALA A 16 -24.10 -46.69 -13.40
C ALA A 16 -24.21 -45.17 -13.27
N LEU A 17 -25.04 -44.67 -12.34
CA LEU A 17 -25.10 -43.27 -11.96
C LEU A 17 -23.80 -42.95 -11.22
N SER A 18 -22.77 -42.50 -11.96
CA SER A 18 -21.57 -41.91 -11.38
C SER A 18 -21.97 -40.58 -10.72
N GLY A 19 -22.16 -40.64 -9.41
CA GLY A 19 -22.33 -39.44 -8.58
C GLY A 19 -21.08 -38.60 -8.70
N VAL A 20 -21.07 -37.57 -9.57
CA VAL A 20 -20.11 -36.49 -9.54
C VAL A 20 -20.40 -35.72 -8.27
N GLY A 21 -19.71 -36.08 -7.20
CA GLY A 21 -19.67 -35.28 -5.98
C GLY A 21 -19.18 -33.92 -6.35
N LEU A 22 -20.05 -32.93 -6.32
CA LEU A 22 -19.67 -31.50 -6.29
C LEU A 22 -18.81 -31.33 -5.04
N MET A 23 -17.49 -31.49 -5.18
CA MET A 23 -16.55 -31.00 -4.20
C MET A 23 -16.75 -29.47 -4.17
N SER A 24 -17.55 -29.01 -3.23
CA SER A 24 -17.59 -27.61 -2.85
C SER A 24 -16.14 -27.25 -2.49
N MET A 25 -15.44 -26.55 -3.40
CA MET A 25 -14.14 -25.98 -3.11
C MET A 25 -14.40 -24.95 -2.00
N ALA A 26 -14.14 -25.34 -0.76
CA ALA A 26 -14.14 -24.40 0.34
C ALA A 26 -13.10 -23.33 0.00
N ASN A 27 -13.56 -22.12 -0.31
CA ASN A 27 -12.67 -21.01 -0.58
C ASN A 27 -11.71 -20.86 0.61
N ALA A 28 -10.43 -20.70 0.31
CA ALA A 28 -9.41 -20.50 1.34
C ALA A 28 -9.76 -19.29 2.20
N GLU A 29 -9.73 -19.46 3.52
CA GLU A 29 -10.08 -18.39 4.48
C GLU A 29 -8.85 -17.54 4.76
N ILE A 30 -9.01 -16.21 4.67
CA ILE A 30 -8.05 -15.23 5.18
C ILE A 30 -8.69 -14.52 6.38
N LEU A 31 -7.99 -14.55 7.53
CA LEU A 31 -8.38 -13.81 8.72
C LEU A 31 -7.87 -12.38 8.62
N VAL A 32 -8.78 -11.41 8.71
CA VAL A 32 -8.43 -9.97 8.66
C VAL A 32 -8.71 -9.34 10.02
N ILE A 33 -7.67 -8.86 10.68
CA ILE A 33 -7.73 -8.27 12.02
C ILE A 33 -7.44 -6.76 11.95
N LEU A 34 -8.50 -5.95 12.09
CA LEU A 34 -8.44 -4.49 11.95
C LEU A 34 -9.20 -3.81 13.11
N PRO A 35 -8.79 -2.61 13.54
CA PRO A 35 -9.58 -1.82 14.50
C PRO A 35 -10.80 -1.21 13.80
N GLU A 36 -11.95 -1.89 13.83
CA GLU A 36 -13.19 -1.42 13.18
C GLU A 36 -13.94 -0.34 13.99
N THR A 37 -13.49 -0.05 15.22
CA THR A 37 -14.04 1.00 16.09
C THR A 37 -12.93 1.94 16.58
N GLY A 38 -13.30 3.08 17.16
CA GLY A 38 -12.34 4.07 17.67
C GLY A 38 -11.69 4.94 16.57
N PRO A 39 -10.57 5.61 16.87
CA PRO A 39 -9.98 6.61 15.97
C PRO A 39 -9.53 6.05 14.61
N MET A 40 -9.22 4.76 14.53
CA MET A 40 -8.73 4.10 13.32
C MET A 40 -9.86 3.50 12.46
N ALA A 41 -11.12 3.62 12.83
CA ALA A 41 -12.24 2.99 12.13
C ALA A 41 -12.33 3.40 10.65
N ASN A 42 -12.18 4.69 10.32
CA ASN A 42 -12.21 5.19 8.95
C ASN A 42 -11.00 4.71 8.11
N VAL A 43 -9.84 4.58 8.75
CA VAL A 43 -8.62 4.02 8.13
C VAL A 43 -8.87 2.56 7.78
N SER A 44 -9.38 1.78 8.73
CA SER A 44 -9.72 0.36 8.56
C SER A 44 -10.80 0.15 7.50
N ASP A 45 -11.85 1.00 7.46
CA ASP A 45 -12.90 0.95 6.42
C ASP A 45 -12.30 1.10 5.02
N SER A 46 -11.41 2.06 4.82
CA SER A 46 -10.76 2.27 3.53
C SER A 46 -9.88 1.10 3.10
N ILE A 47 -9.09 0.54 4.02
CA ILE A 47 -8.26 -0.65 3.78
C ILE A 47 -9.15 -1.86 3.44
N LYS A 48 -10.20 -2.10 4.24
CA LYS A 48 -11.17 -3.18 4.04
C LYS A 48 -11.82 -3.11 2.67
N ARG A 49 -12.22 -1.91 2.22
CA ARG A 49 -12.79 -1.70 0.89
C ARG A 49 -11.83 -2.06 -0.23
N GLY A 50 -10.55 -1.69 -0.11
CA GLY A 50 -9.52 -2.10 -1.05
C GLY A 50 -9.33 -3.61 -1.10
N LEU A 51 -9.20 -4.27 0.05
CA LEU A 51 -9.12 -5.73 0.17
C LEU A 51 -10.31 -6.44 -0.50
N VAL A 52 -11.53 -6.03 -0.15
CA VAL A 52 -12.76 -6.66 -0.64
C VAL A 52 -12.91 -6.47 -2.14
N GLN A 53 -12.63 -5.27 -2.65
CA GLN A 53 -12.79 -4.99 -4.07
C GLN A 53 -11.75 -5.70 -4.94
N ALA A 54 -10.49 -5.80 -4.48
CA ALA A 54 -9.46 -6.57 -5.16
C ALA A 54 -9.81 -8.08 -5.20
N ASN A 55 -10.32 -8.63 -4.10
CA ASN A 55 -10.80 -10.00 -4.06
C ASN A 55 -11.98 -10.23 -5.00
N HIS A 56 -12.94 -9.30 -5.04
CA HIS A 56 -14.09 -9.38 -5.93
C HIS A 56 -13.67 -9.39 -7.41
N GLN A 57 -12.69 -8.60 -7.80
CA GLN A 57 -12.16 -8.60 -9.17
C GLN A 57 -11.31 -9.84 -9.50
N SER A 58 -11.01 -10.66 -8.51
CA SER A 58 -10.31 -11.94 -8.65
C SER A 58 -11.24 -13.12 -8.37
N ASP A 59 -12.51 -13.01 -8.79
CA ASP A 59 -13.55 -14.03 -8.69
C ASP A 59 -13.79 -14.53 -7.25
N ASN A 60 -13.62 -13.65 -6.24
CA ASN A 60 -13.74 -13.97 -4.82
C ASN A 60 -12.91 -15.17 -4.39
N LYS A 61 -11.65 -15.20 -4.81
CA LYS A 61 -10.70 -16.29 -4.57
C LYS A 61 -10.60 -16.69 -3.09
N TYR A 62 -10.77 -15.73 -2.18
CA TYR A 62 -10.70 -15.94 -0.74
C TYR A 62 -11.99 -15.55 -0.04
N THR A 63 -12.29 -16.27 1.06
CA THR A 63 -13.31 -15.85 2.02
C THR A 63 -12.63 -15.07 3.14
N PHE A 64 -13.03 -13.82 3.33
CA PHE A 64 -12.51 -13.00 4.44
C PHE A 64 -13.33 -13.18 5.70
N LYS A 65 -12.63 -13.42 6.82
CA LYS A 65 -13.19 -13.31 8.16
C LYS A 65 -12.63 -12.08 8.84
N PHE A 66 -13.46 -11.04 8.99
CA PHE A 66 -13.08 -9.80 9.67
C PHE A 66 -13.28 -9.92 11.19
N VAL A 67 -12.28 -9.44 11.96
CA VAL A 67 -12.31 -9.39 13.42
C VAL A 67 -11.84 -8.00 13.87
N ASN A 68 -12.69 -7.32 14.65
CA ASN A 68 -12.32 -6.05 15.27
C ASN A 68 -11.33 -6.29 16.41
N VAL A 69 -10.17 -5.63 16.36
CA VAL A 69 -9.10 -5.77 17.38
C VAL A 69 -8.91 -4.50 18.20
N HIS A 70 -9.83 -3.56 18.16
CA HIS A 70 -9.78 -2.38 19.02
C HIS A 70 -9.80 -2.78 20.50
N HIS A 71 -8.75 -2.40 21.24
CA HIS A 71 -8.52 -2.78 22.64
C HIS A 71 -8.46 -4.30 22.92
N GLN A 72 -8.07 -5.11 21.94
CA GLN A 72 -7.90 -6.54 22.11
C GLN A 72 -6.43 -6.96 22.08
N ASN A 73 -6.07 -7.95 22.88
CA ASN A 73 -4.75 -8.56 22.82
C ASN A 73 -4.62 -9.48 21.59
N ILE A 74 -3.61 -9.26 20.78
CA ILE A 74 -3.41 -9.92 19.48
C ILE A 74 -3.19 -11.43 19.64
N ALA A 75 -2.40 -11.87 20.62
CA ALA A 75 -2.16 -13.30 20.85
C ALA A 75 -3.47 -14.04 21.17
N LYS A 76 -4.37 -13.42 21.98
CA LYS A 76 -5.68 -13.96 22.29
C LYS A 76 -6.58 -14.03 21.06
N VAL A 77 -6.61 -12.96 20.26
CA VAL A 77 -7.37 -12.91 19.00
C VAL A 77 -6.94 -14.02 18.05
N LEU A 78 -5.64 -14.18 17.83
CA LEU A 78 -5.09 -15.24 16.95
C LEU A 78 -5.49 -16.63 17.48
N LYS A 79 -5.33 -16.89 18.77
CA LYS A 79 -5.71 -18.19 19.39
C LYS A 79 -7.20 -18.51 19.21
N GLN A 80 -8.07 -17.50 19.25
CA GLN A 80 -9.53 -17.69 19.14
C GLN A 80 -10.02 -17.83 17.70
N HIS A 81 -9.35 -17.15 16.75
CA HIS A 81 -9.89 -16.97 15.40
C HIS A 81 -9.14 -17.69 14.30
N VAL A 82 -7.85 -18.04 14.48
CA VAL A 82 -7.11 -18.87 13.54
C VAL A 82 -7.63 -20.30 13.60
N LYS A 83 -8.03 -20.83 12.44
CA LYS A 83 -8.54 -22.19 12.25
C LYS A 83 -7.63 -22.99 11.32
N LYS A 84 -7.88 -24.28 11.15
CA LYS A 84 -7.17 -25.12 10.17
C LYS A 84 -7.39 -24.66 8.73
N SER A 85 -8.53 -24.03 8.43
CA SER A 85 -8.88 -23.46 7.12
C SER A 85 -8.22 -22.10 6.86
N THR A 86 -7.70 -21.42 7.89
CA THR A 86 -7.07 -20.10 7.74
C THR A 86 -5.71 -20.25 7.08
N GLN A 87 -5.54 -19.62 5.90
CA GLN A 87 -4.31 -19.69 5.10
C GLN A 87 -3.30 -18.62 5.48
N LEU A 88 -3.81 -17.43 5.84
CA LEU A 88 -3.00 -16.25 6.14
C LEU A 88 -3.79 -15.30 7.05
N VAL A 89 -3.09 -14.47 7.81
CA VAL A 89 -3.65 -13.36 8.60
C VAL A 89 -3.23 -12.03 7.97
N ILE A 90 -4.18 -11.11 7.77
CA ILE A 90 -3.92 -9.72 7.39
C ILE A 90 -4.18 -8.81 8.60
N GLY A 91 -3.25 -7.92 8.91
CA GLY A 91 -3.24 -7.10 10.12
C GLY A 91 -2.28 -7.68 11.18
N PRO A 92 -2.17 -7.01 12.32
CA PRO A 92 -2.87 -5.78 12.73
C PRO A 92 -2.36 -4.51 12.04
N LEU A 93 -3.06 -3.38 12.29
CA LEU A 93 -2.75 -2.08 11.70
C LEU A 93 -1.99 -1.14 12.65
N ASP A 94 -2.26 -1.21 13.94
CA ASP A 94 -1.62 -0.39 14.96
C ASP A 94 -0.21 -0.89 15.28
N LYS A 95 0.77 0.02 15.48
CA LYS A 95 2.17 -0.36 15.76
C LYS A 95 2.32 -1.19 17.02
N ASN A 96 1.63 -0.83 18.11
CA ASN A 96 1.71 -1.58 19.36
C ASN A 96 1.19 -3.02 19.15
N ASN A 97 0.11 -3.17 18.38
CA ASN A 97 -0.43 -4.48 18.03
C ASN A 97 0.52 -5.28 17.12
N VAL A 98 1.30 -4.61 16.26
CA VAL A 98 2.36 -5.29 15.46
C VAL A 98 3.50 -5.77 16.38
N GLU A 99 3.88 -5.00 17.39
CA GLU A 99 4.86 -5.43 18.39
C GLU A 99 4.36 -6.63 19.21
N GLU A 100 3.07 -6.63 19.62
CA GLU A 100 2.44 -7.79 20.25
C GLU A 100 2.40 -9.02 19.33
N LEU A 101 2.12 -8.83 18.04
CA LEU A 101 2.15 -9.90 17.04
C LEU A 101 3.54 -10.54 16.94
N LEU A 102 4.60 -9.69 16.86
CA LEU A 102 5.98 -10.17 16.82
C LEU A 102 6.37 -10.92 18.09
N ALA A 103 5.92 -10.45 19.25
CA ALA A 103 6.15 -11.12 20.54
C ALA A 103 5.41 -12.48 20.63
N ALA A 104 4.22 -12.57 20.04
CA ALA A 104 3.41 -13.79 20.02
C ALA A 104 3.95 -14.88 19.09
N GLN A 105 4.77 -14.53 18.10
CA GLN A 105 5.40 -15.46 17.13
C GLN A 105 4.42 -16.51 16.56
N PRO A 106 3.32 -16.10 15.92
CA PRO A 106 2.35 -17.05 15.40
C PRO A 106 2.97 -17.98 14.35
N LYS A 107 2.53 -19.24 14.31
CA LYS A 107 2.97 -20.21 13.29
C LYS A 107 2.39 -19.94 11.90
N ILE A 108 1.28 -19.21 11.84
CA ILE A 108 0.60 -18.85 10.59
C ILE A 108 1.29 -17.63 9.96
N GLN A 109 1.43 -17.65 8.65
CA GLN A 109 1.93 -16.47 7.91
C GLN A 109 1.02 -15.26 8.15
N THR A 110 1.63 -14.12 8.42
CA THR A 110 0.89 -12.90 8.76
C THR A 110 1.45 -11.70 7.98
N LEU A 111 0.56 -10.96 7.33
CA LEU A 111 0.84 -9.67 6.72
C LEU A 111 0.41 -8.56 7.68
N ALA A 112 1.31 -8.05 8.50
CA ALA A 112 1.08 -6.87 9.34
C ALA A 112 0.94 -5.62 8.47
N LEU A 113 -0.03 -4.76 8.78
CA LEU A 113 -0.34 -3.56 7.99
C LEU A 113 0.31 -2.28 8.58
N ASN A 114 1.41 -2.47 9.26
CA ASN A 114 2.31 -1.41 9.72
C ASN A 114 3.72 -1.98 9.87
N GLN A 115 4.68 -1.08 10.11
CA GLN A 115 6.10 -1.42 10.20
C GLN A 115 6.69 -0.98 11.54
N VAL A 116 7.47 -1.88 12.16
CA VAL A 116 8.27 -1.65 13.35
C VAL A 116 9.71 -2.13 13.08
N GLU A 117 10.66 -1.78 13.95
CA GLU A 117 12.08 -2.07 13.72
C GLU A 117 12.41 -3.58 13.71
N LYS A 118 11.72 -4.36 14.56
CA LYS A 118 11.95 -5.80 14.69
C LYS A 118 11.27 -6.57 13.55
N ASN A 119 11.94 -7.62 13.09
CA ASN A 119 11.39 -8.57 12.13
C ASN A 119 11.30 -9.97 12.74
N ALA A 120 10.38 -10.79 12.24
CA ALA A 120 10.26 -12.20 12.58
C ALA A 120 9.91 -13.04 11.36
N LYS A 121 10.38 -14.29 11.34
CA LYS A 121 10.07 -15.23 10.25
C LYS A 121 8.57 -15.48 10.14
N GLY A 122 8.04 -15.42 8.92
CA GLY A 122 6.60 -15.64 8.65
C GLY A 122 5.71 -14.43 8.93
N ILE A 123 6.29 -13.30 9.39
CA ILE A 123 5.58 -12.03 9.56
C ILE A 123 6.16 -11.03 8.56
N TYR A 124 5.33 -10.59 7.63
CA TYR A 124 5.64 -9.60 6.60
C TYR A 124 5.05 -8.27 7.03
N GLN A 125 5.82 -7.19 6.95
CA GLN A 125 5.39 -5.87 7.38
C GLN A 125 5.19 -4.98 6.17
N PHE A 126 3.96 -4.57 5.89
CA PHE A 126 3.59 -3.70 4.80
C PHE A 126 3.07 -2.37 5.34
N ALA A 127 3.63 -1.25 4.88
CA ALA A 127 3.26 0.08 5.32
C ALA A 127 3.37 1.11 4.19
N LEU A 128 2.70 2.26 4.33
CA LEU A 128 3.02 3.47 3.58
C LEU A 128 4.14 4.22 4.32
N SER A 129 5.32 3.61 4.31
CA SER A 129 6.47 4.03 5.11
C SER A 129 7.03 5.38 4.65
N LYS A 130 7.30 6.28 5.61
CA LYS A 130 7.92 7.57 5.33
C LYS A 130 9.40 7.43 4.96
N ASP A 131 10.07 6.39 5.44
CA ASP A 131 11.45 6.07 5.04
C ASP A 131 11.50 5.64 3.56
N GLU A 132 10.57 4.82 3.09
CA GLU A 132 10.48 4.42 1.68
C GLU A 132 10.09 5.60 0.77
N ASP A 133 9.15 6.46 1.20
CA ASP A 133 8.80 7.69 0.49
C ASP A 133 10.01 8.62 0.37
N ALA A 134 10.78 8.81 1.45
CA ALA A 134 12.00 9.62 1.48
C ALA A 134 13.11 9.04 0.60
N GLN A 135 13.32 7.73 0.62
CA GLN A 135 14.28 7.05 -0.24
C GLN A 135 13.95 7.20 -1.72
N ALA A 136 12.68 7.02 -2.10
CA ALA A 136 12.23 7.18 -3.47
C ALA A 136 12.44 8.63 -3.96
N LEU A 137 12.06 9.61 -3.14
CA LEU A 137 12.23 11.02 -3.47
C LEU A 137 13.72 11.41 -3.53
N THR A 138 14.56 10.91 -2.62
CA THR A 138 16.01 11.12 -2.65
C THR A 138 16.64 10.57 -3.93
N LYS A 139 16.29 9.35 -4.33
CA LYS A 139 16.76 8.77 -5.62
C LYS A 139 16.33 9.64 -6.81
N ARG A 140 15.13 10.19 -6.78
CA ARG A 140 14.64 11.10 -7.82
C ARG A 140 15.46 12.40 -7.82
N MET A 141 15.67 13.04 -6.67
CA MET A 141 16.49 14.24 -6.53
C MET A 141 17.92 14.04 -7.06
N GLN A 142 18.54 12.90 -6.72
CA GLN A 142 19.88 12.54 -7.20
C GLN A 142 19.91 12.39 -8.73
N LYS A 143 18.89 11.76 -9.32
CA LYS A 143 18.72 11.66 -10.79
C LYS A 143 18.54 13.04 -11.45
N ASP A 144 17.93 13.98 -10.74
CA ASP A 144 17.79 15.39 -11.18
C ASP A 144 19.08 16.21 -10.98
N GLY A 145 20.15 15.59 -10.44
CA GLY A 145 21.46 16.21 -10.20
C GLY A 145 21.51 17.09 -8.95
N VAL A 146 20.59 16.89 -7.97
CA VAL A 146 20.62 17.62 -6.70
C VAL A 146 21.73 17.05 -5.81
N LYS A 147 22.58 17.94 -5.29
CA LYS A 147 23.63 17.63 -4.30
C LYS A 147 23.44 18.36 -2.97
N HIS A 148 22.74 19.49 -2.99
CA HIS A 148 22.43 20.28 -1.82
C HIS A 148 20.93 20.50 -1.72
N LEU A 149 20.37 20.30 -0.54
CA LEU A 149 18.93 20.33 -0.31
C LEU A 149 18.57 21.44 0.69
N THR A 150 17.82 22.43 0.25
CA THR A 150 17.19 23.41 1.13
C THR A 150 15.80 22.93 1.50
N VAL A 151 15.50 22.85 2.80
CA VAL A 151 14.20 22.44 3.32
C VAL A 151 13.48 23.63 3.95
N LEU A 152 12.23 23.85 3.50
CA LEU A 152 11.30 24.77 4.15
C LEU A 152 10.18 23.95 4.80
N ARG A 153 9.85 24.28 6.04
CA ARG A 153 8.83 23.58 6.81
C ARG A 153 7.72 24.54 7.25
N ASP A 154 6.49 24.10 7.05
CA ASP A 154 5.32 24.75 7.65
C ASP A 154 5.27 24.46 9.16
N ALA A 155 5.29 25.51 9.98
CA ALA A 155 5.24 25.40 11.44
C ALA A 155 3.97 24.65 11.92
N ASN A 156 2.86 24.76 11.18
CA ASN A 156 1.60 24.11 11.51
C ASN A 156 1.54 22.63 11.09
N SER A 157 2.52 22.16 10.30
CA SER A 157 2.57 20.78 9.78
C SER A 157 3.78 20.01 10.30
N ILE A 158 4.46 20.48 11.35
CA ILE A 158 5.66 19.83 11.89
C ILE A 158 5.35 18.39 12.30
N ALA A 159 4.30 18.17 13.10
CA ALA A 159 3.96 16.84 13.59
C ALA A 159 3.68 15.83 12.45
N GLN A 160 2.96 16.26 11.41
CA GLN A 160 2.59 15.43 10.26
C GLN A 160 3.75 15.13 9.32
N THR A 161 4.77 16.01 9.31
CA THR A 161 5.92 15.91 8.40
C THR A 161 7.19 15.40 9.09
N GLN A 162 7.19 15.25 10.42
CA GLN A 162 8.39 14.94 11.20
C GLN A 162 9.06 13.65 10.78
N SER A 163 8.32 12.55 10.71
CA SER A 163 8.90 11.24 10.34
C SER A 163 9.54 11.25 8.94
N PHE A 164 8.94 11.99 7.99
CA PHE A 164 9.53 12.14 6.66
C PHE A 164 10.78 13.04 6.71
N PHE A 165 10.74 14.10 7.49
CA PHE A 165 11.89 15.00 7.69
C PHE A 165 13.07 14.25 8.31
N ASP A 166 12.83 13.43 9.34
CA ASP A 166 13.87 12.62 9.99
C ASP A 166 14.51 11.61 9.02
N ALA A 167 13.69 10.99 8.17
CA ALA A 167 14.18 10.10 7.12
C ALA A 167 15.03 10.84 6.09
N MET A 168 14.61 12.04 5.65
CA MET A 168 15.40 12.89 4.75
C MET A 168 16.72 13.33 5.39
N GLN A 169 16.70 13.69 6.68
CA GLN A 169 17.91 14.07 7.41
C GLN A 169 18.93 12.93 7.49
N LYS A 170 18.46 11.69 7.73
CA LYS A 170 19.34 10.50 7.70
C LYS A 170 19.99 10.28 6.33
N LEU A 171 19.26 10.57 5.23
CA LEU A 171 19.73 10.32 3.87
C LEU A 171 20.66 11.42 3.34
N TRP A 172 20.47 12.67 3.76
CA TRP A 172 21.17 13.84 3.23
C TRP A 172 22.26 14.40 4.17
N GLY A 173 22.16 14.16 5.47
CA GLY A 173 23.13 14.64 6.47
C GLY A 173 23.41 16.13 6.33
N ASP A 174 24.69 16.49 6.26
CA ASP A 174 25.17 17.87 6.16
C ASP A 174 24.84 18.56 4.81
N GLN A 175 24.40 17.80 3.82
CA GLN A 175 23.94 18.34 2.53
C GLN A 175 22.53 18.92 2.59
N MET A 176 21.83 18.78 3.72
CA MET A 176 20.50 19.28 3.97
C MET A 176 20.51 20.48 4.93
N GLN A 177 19.95 21.61 4.52
CA GLN A 177 19.82 22.81 5.33
C GLN A 177 18.36 23.20 5.50
N VAL A 178 17.93 23.47 6.74
CA VAL A 178 16.59 23.99 7.04
C VAL A 178 16.65 25.51 7.04
N LYS A 179 15.75 26.14 6.27
CA LYS A 179 15.61 27.60 6.22
C LYS A 179 14.16 28.00 6.53
N SER A 180 13.99 29.23 7.08
CA SER A 180 12.66 29.79 7.35
C SER A 180 11.97 30.32 6.10
N LYS A 181 12.76 30.75 5.11
CA LYS A 181 12.28 31.29 3.82
C LYS A 181 13.31 31.07 2.73
N ILE A 182 12.87 31.14 1.49
CA ILE A 182 13.77 31.22 0.33
C ILE A 182 14.31 32.62 0.26
N GLU A 183 15.63 32.78 0.30
CA GLU A 183 16.26 34.10 0.17
C GLU A 183 16.25 34.50 -1.31
N LYS A 184 15.72 35.69 -1.62
CA LYS A 184 15.88 36.30 -2.95
C LYS A 184 17.36 36.66 -3.12
N LYS A 185 18.11 35.82 -3.79
CA LYS A 185 19.47 36.22 -4.20
C LYS A 185 19.36 37.31 -5.26
N SER A 186 20.29 38.27 -5.25
CA SER A 186 20.32 39.40 -6.17
C SER A 186 20.21 38.91 -7.63
N LYS A 187 19.81 39.79 -8.57
CA LYS A 187 19.59 39.53 -10.01
C LYS A 187 20.73 38.77 -10.71
N TRP A 188 21.90 38.66 -10.11
CA TRP A 188 23.10 37.98 -10.62
C TRP A 188 23.33 36.59 -10.03
N SER A 189 22.62 36.20 -9.01
CA SER A 189 22.67 34.85 -8.43
C SER A 189 21.47 34.08 -8.95
N ILE A 190 21.71 33.31 -10.00
CA ILE A 190 20.76 32.30 -10.47
C ILE A 190 20.40 31.46 -9.26
N PHE A 191 19.14 31.52 -8.84
CA PHE A 191 18.62 30.76 -7.72
C PHE A 191 18.76 29.28 -8.02
N GLY A 192 19.48 28.56 -7.15
CA GLY A 192 19.87 27.21 -7.36
C GLY A 192 21.13 27.12 -8.23
N GLY A 193 22.27 26.87 -7.62
CA GLY A 193 23.39 26.27 -8.34
C GLY A 193 22.86 25.09 -9.16
N LYS A 194 23.60 24.65 -10.17
CA LYS A 194 23.17 23.52 -11.03
C LYS A 194 22.85 22.24 -10.25
N ASP A 195 23.09 22.20 -8.92
CA ASP A 195 22.99 21.07 -8.02
C ASP A 195 22.16 21.33 -6.73
N GLU A 196 21.47 22.48 -6.63
CA GLU A 196 20.57 22.77 -5.50
C GLU A 196 19.14 22.31 -5.78
N GLY A 197 18.46 21.75 -4.74
CA GLY A 197 17.04 21.44 -4.72
C GLY A 197 16.32 22.07 -3.54
N VAL A 198 15.02 22.27 -3.65
CA VAL A 198 14.16 22.80 -2.59
C VAL A 198 13.08 21.78 -2.23
N LEU A 199 13.03 21.38 -0.96
CA LEU A 199 12.00 20.51 -0.42
C LEU A 199 11.04 21.30 0.46
N LEU A 200 9.76 21.27 0.13
CA LEU A 200 8.68 21.93 0.85
C LEU A 200 7.91 20.92 1.69
N LEU A 201 7.93 21.07 3.00
CA LEU A 201 7.27 20.19 3.97
C LEU A 201 6.12 20.93 4.66
N GLY A 202 4.93 20.78 4.12
CA GLY A 202 3.73 21.45 4.65
C GLY A 202 2.45 20.92 4.00
N SER A 203 1.31 21.50 4.40
CA SER A 203 0.01 21.22 3.79
C SER A 203 -0.10 21.83 2.38
N GLY A 204 -1.06 21.36 1.58
CA GLY A 204 -1.35 21.95 0.26
C GLY A 204 -1.72 23.42 0.37
N LYS A 205 -2.47 23.81 1.42
CA LYS A 205 -2.78 25.21 1.72
C LYS A 205 -1.50 26.05 1.91
N TRP A 206 -0.58 25.57 2.71
CA TRP A 206 0.68 26.29 2.94
C TRP A 206 1.53 26.35 1.66
N LEU A 207 1.62 25.26 0.88
CA LEU A 207 2.32 25.26 -0.38
C LEU A 207 1.77 26.31 -1.37
N SER A 208 0.44 26.45 -1.46
CA SER A 208 -0.21 27.42 -2.35
C SER A 208 0.08 28.89 -2.00
N GLN A 209 0.62 29.14 -0.81
CA GLN A 209 0.99 30.47 -0.31
C GLN A 209 2.49 30.79 -0.48
N GLN A 210 3.28 29.84 -1.04
CA GLN A 210 4.70 30.06 -1.24
C GLN A 210 4.94 30.81 -2.56
N ASP A 211 5.41 32.02 -2.44
CA ASP A 211 5.82 32.86 -3.57
C ASP A 211 7.30 32.61 -3.93
N ASP A 212 7.69 33.03 -5.11
CA ASP A 212 9.09 33.04 -5.58
C ASP A 212 9.78 31.66 -5.58
N LEU A 213 9.00 30.55 -5.78
CA LEU A 213 9.57 29.21 -5.90
C LEU A 213 10.46 29.09 -7.16
N PRO A 214 11.57 28.33 -7.10
CA PRO A 214 12.37 28.00 -8.28
C PRO A 214 11.50 27.30 -9.36
N LYS A 215 11.86 27.45 -10.62
CA LYS A 215 11.14 26.80 -11.72
C LYS A 215 11.38 25.27 -11.82
N HIS A 216 12.48 24.81 -11.23
CA HIS A 216 12.92 23.41 -11.32
C HIS A 216 13.47 22.93 -9.97
N ARG A 217 13.51 21.61 -9.80
CA ARG A 217 14.01 20.94 -8.59
C ARG A 217 13.29 21.37 -7.31
N ILE A 218 11.98 21.48 -7.42
CA ILE A 218 11.09 21.72 -6.29
C ILE A 218 10.42 20.41 -5.95
N TYR A 219 10.46 20.05 -4.69
CA TYR A 219 9.99 18.77 -4.21
C TYR A 219 9.03 18.94 -3.04
N THR A 220 8.11 18.00 -2.89
CA THR A 220 7.21 17.93 -1.74
C THR A 220 6.86 16.48 -1.41
N LEU A 221 6.04 16.26 -0.39
CA LEU A 221 5.62 14.92 0.05
C LEU A 221 4.10 14.72 -0.21
N PRO A 222 3.61 13.47 -0.21
CA PRO A 222 2.20 13.17 -0.45
C PRO A 222 1.22 13.88 0.47
N TYR A 223 1.63 14.25 1.70
CA TYR A 223 0.81 15.01 2.65
C TYR A 223 0.31 16.34 2.07
N ALA A 224 1.09 16.97 1.21
CA ALA A 224 0.75 18.25 0.58
C ALA A 224 -0.29 18.12 -0.55
N ILE A 225 -0.58 16.91 -1.02
CA ILE A 225 -1.51 16.67 -2.14
C ILE A 225 -2.92 16.61 -1.60
N GLU A 226 -3.67 17.68 -1.84
CA GLU A 226 -5.04 17.89 -1.39
C GLU A 226 -5.93 18.35 -2.56
N GLU A 227 -7.22 17.97 -2.55
CA GLU A 227 -8.16 18.30 -3.62
C GLU A 227 -8.38 19.80 -3.80
N LYS A 228 -8.27 20.57 -2.71
CA LYS A 228 -8.56 22.02 -2.70
C LYS A 228 -7.41 22.89 -3.16
N TYR A 229 -6.19 22.39 -3.11
CA TYR A 229 -4.99 23.19 -3.33
C TYR A 229 -4.15 22.56 -4.45
N PRO A 230 -4.21 23.09 -5.68
CA PRO A 230 -3.46 22.56 -6.80
C PRO A 230 -1.96 22.71 -6.54
N ILE A 231 -1.21 21.69 -6.87
CA ILE A 231 0.24 21.67 -6.78
C ILE A 231 0.86 22.49 -7.92
N ALA A 232 1.82 23.33 -7.59
CA ALA A 232 2.51 24.17 -8.58
C ALA A 232 3.14 23.31 -9.69
N LYS A 233 3.08 23.81 -10.91
CA LYS A 233 3.69 23.16 -12.09
C LYS A 233 5.20 23.01 -11.91
N GLY A 234 5.74 21.82 -12.26
CA GLY A 234 7.15 21.49 -12.10
C GLY A 234 7.52 20.94 -10.71
N MET A 235 6.58 20.93 -9.76
CA MET A 235 6.80 20.32 -8.44
C MET A 235 6.79 18.80 -8.52
N VAL A 236 7.78 18.16 -7.89
CA VAL A 236 8.00 16.72 -7.93
C VAL A 236 7.67 16.11 -6.56
N TYR A 237 7.02 14.96 -6.57
CA TYR A 237 6.70 14.16 -5.38
C TYR A 237 6.58 12.67 -5.75
N CYS A 238 6.74 11.78 -4.76
CA CYS A 238 6.55 10.35 -4.97
C CYS A 238 5.36 9.88 -4.14
N ASP A 239 4.39 9.20 -4.76
CA ASP A 239 3.11 8.86 -4.13
C ASP A 239 2.57 7.53 -4.70
N THR A 240 1.40 7.13 -4.24
CA THR A 240 0.59 6.00 -4.65
C THR A 240 0.11 6.15 -6.11
N PRO A 241 0.63 5.37 -7.09
CA PRO A 241 0.30 5.57 -8.50
C PRO A 241 -1.18 5.39 -8.82
N ALA A 242 -1.92 4.55 -8.08
CA ALA A 242 -3.33 4.30 -8.34
C ALA A 242 -4.22 5.54 -8.26
N ILE A 243 -3.78 6.61 -7.59
CA ILE A 243 -4.52 7.87 -7.49
C ILE A 243 -4.46 8.65 -8.82
N TYR A 244 -3.38 8.51 -9.58
CA TYR A 244 -3.06 9.37 -10.72
C TYR A 244 -3.20 8.68 -12.07
N THR A 245 -3.03 7.37 -12.14
CA THR A 245 -2.89 6.65 -13.42
C THR A 245 -4.18 6.01 -13.93
N HIS A 246 -5.22 5.93 -13.11
CA HIS A 246 -6.53 5.30 -13.44
C HIS A 246 -6.43 3.88 -14.04
N GLN A 247 -5.35 3.15 -13.79
CA GLN A 247 -5.11 1.80 -14.33
C GLN A 247 -5.72 0.69 -13.46
N TRP A 248 -6.20 1.02 -12.26
CA TRP A 248 -6.59 0.06 -11.23
C TRP A 248 -8.11 0.05 -11.06
N ALA A 249 -8.77 -0.86 -11.76
CA ALA A 249 -10.22 -0.96 -11.79
C ALA A 249 -10.83 -1.26 -10.40
N ASP A 250 -10.14 -2.03 -9.57
CA ASP A 250 -10.52 -2.33 -8.18
C ASP A 250 -10.53 -1.07 -7.29
N VAL A 251 -9.48 -0.25 -7.38
CA VAL A 251 -9.39 1.01 -6.61
C VAL A 251 -10.46 2.00 -7.09
N ILE A 252 -10.66 2.11 -8.40
CA ILE A 252 -11.70 2.96 -8.99
C ILE A 252 -13.10 2.51 -8.55
N ALA A 253 -13.37 1.21 -8.56
CA ALA A 253 -14.66 0.65 -8.14
C ALA A 253 -14.90 0.89 -6.64
N ALA A 254 -13.91 0.66 -5.78
CA ALA A 254 -13.98 0.95 -4.36
C ALA A 254 -14.23 2.44 -4.07
N TYR A 255 -13.58 3.33 -4.81
CA TYR A 255 -13.80 4.78 -4.69
C TYR A 255 -15.22 5.19 -5.13
N LYS A 256 -15.70 4.68 -6.27
CA LYS A 256 -17.05 5.01 -6.79
C LYS A 256 -18.17 4.58 -5.85
N GLN A 257 -18.03 3.47 -5.12
CA GLN A 257 -19.02 3.02 -4.14
C GLN A 257 -19.19 4.02 -2.98
N LYS A 258 -18.09 4.61 -2.51
CA LYS A 258 -18.09 5.61 -1.42
C LYS A 258 -16.89 6.52 -1.62
N PRO A 259 -17.07 7.68 -2.26
CA PRO A 259 -15.98 8.64 -2.46
C PRO A 259 -15.37 9.12 -1.14
N VAL A 260 -14.06 9.26 -1.12
CA VAL A 260 -13.27 9.70 0.04
C VAL A 260 -12.15 10.61 -0.41
N SER A 261 -11.58 11.40 0.51
CA SER A 261 -10.46 12.29 0.23
C SER A 261 -9.17 11.51 -0.13
N ILE A 262 -8.23 12.17 -0.79
CA ILE A 262 -6.97 11.60 -1.28
C ILE A 262 -6.24 10.74 -0.23
N PRO A 263 -6.07 11.16 1.05
CA PRO A 263 -5.45 10.31 2.07
C PRO A 263 -6.13 8.94 2.22
N TYR A 264 -7.46 8.90 2.18
CA TYR A 264 -8.22 7.65 2.27
C TYR A 264 -8.21 6.85 0.96
N GLN A 265 -8.06 7.49 -0.20
CA GLN A 265 -7.84 6.79 -1.48
C GLN A 265 -6.51 6.02 -1.47
N ARG A 266 -5.45 6.57 -0.86
CA ARG A 266 -4.19 5.85 -0.63
C ARG A 266 -4.39 4.58 0.19
N LEU A 267 -5.28 4.63 1.20
CA LEU A 267 -5.59 3.46 2.03
C LEU A 267 -6.43 2.41 1.31
N ILE A 268 -7.30 2.81 0.35
CA ILE A 268 -7.97 1.87 -0.55
C ILE A 268 -6.92 1.13 -1.39
N ALA A 269 -6.01 1.86 -2.02
CA ALA A 269 -4.93 1.28 -2.81
C ALA A 269 -4.03 0.36 -1.96
N PHE A 270 -3.73 0.75 -0.74
CA PHE A 270 -2.97 -0.04 0.24
C PHE A 270 -3.68 -1.35 0.60
N GLY A 271 -5.00 -1.31 0.84
CA GLY A 271 -5.80 -2.52 1.07
C GLY A 271 -5.82 -3.47 -0.13
N ALA A 272 -5.93 -2.92 -1.34
CA ALA A 272 -5.90 -3.73 -2.56
C ALA A 272 -4.52 -4.37 -2.81
N ASP A 273 -3.42 -3.68 -2.48
CA ASP A 273 -2.08 -4.29 -2.49
C ASP A 273 -1.90 -5.33 -1.38
N ALA A 274 -2.47 -5.09 -0.19
CA ALA A 274 -2.45 -6.08 0.89
C ALA A 274 -3.14 -7.40 0.46
N TRP A 275 -4.22 -7.31 -0.33
CA TRP A 275 -4.83 -8.50 -0.95
C TRP A 275 -3.85 -9.19 -1.90
N GLN A 276 -3.23 -8.47 -2.84
CA GLN A 276 -2.32 -9.04 -3.82
C GLN A 276 -1.08 -9.66 -3.16
N ILE A 277 -0.49 -8.96 -2.17
CA ILE A 277 0.61 -9.51 -1.37
C ILE A 277 0.19 -10.82 -0.69
N SER A 278 -1.02 -10.86 -0.11
CA SER A 278 -1.53 -12.05 0.56
C SER A 278 -1.73 -13.20 -0.41
N ASP A 279 -2.23 -12.94 -1.62
CA ASP A 279 -2.38 -13.93 -2.67
C ASP A 279 -1.03 -14.52 -3.10
N GLU A 280 -0.04 -13.68 -3.33
CA GLU A 280 1.33 -14.10 -3.65
C GLU A 280 1.97 -14.93 -2.52
N LEU A 281 1.74 -14.55 -1.25
CA LEU A 281 2.27 -15.27 -0.10
C LEU A 281 1.62 -16.64 0.08
N VAL A 282 0.31 -16.77 -0.14
CA VAL A 282 -0.41 -18.05 -0.07
C VAL A 282 0.04 -19.00 -1.18
N GLN A 283 0.32 -18.48 -2.37
CA GLN A 283 0.75 -19.28 -3.52
C GLN A 283 2.26 -19.56 -3.56
N ARG A 284 3.04 -18.85 -2.74
CA ARG A 284 4.50 -18.89 -2.79
C ARG A 284 5.05 -20.30 -2.57
N GLN A 285 5.80 -20.80 -3.54
CA GLN A 285 6.59 -22.01 -3.41
C GLN A 285 8.02 -21.64 -3.02
N ASN A 286 8.48 -22.12 -1.84
CA ASN A 286 9.84 -21.94 -1.33
C ASN A 286 10.31 -20.46 -1.35
N ASN A 287 11.55 -20.15 -1.04
CA ASN A 287 12.13 -18.80 -0.89
C ASN A 287 12.18 -17.96 -2.20
N GLN A 288 11.17 -18.05 -3.07
CA GLN A 288 11.08 -17.29 -4.31
C GLN A 288 10.93 -15.80 -4.01
N THR A 289 11.70 -14.96 -4.71
CA THR A 289 11.49 -13.51 -4.70
C THR A 289 10.16 -13.18 -5.37
N ILE A 290 9.32 -12.40 -4.70
CA ILE A 290 8.07 -11.86 -5.26
C ILE A 290 8.35 -10.40 -5.64
N GLN A 291 7.96 -10.01 -6.85
CA GLN A 291 8.04 -8.63 -7.31
C GLN A 291 6.92 -8.33 -8.30
N PHE A 292 6.19 -7.23 -8.06
CA PHE A 292 5.12 -6.79 -8.96
C PHE A 292 4.89 -5.27 -8.85
N GLN A 293 4.23 -4.71 -9.86
CA GLN A 293 3.73 -3.34 -9.82
C GLN A 293 2.40 -3.31 -9.08
N GLY A 294 2.43 -2.81 -7.85
CA GLY A 294 1.24 -2.61 -7.02
C GLY A 294 0.59 -1.25 -7.23
N ARG A 295 -0.56 -1.05 -6.58
CA ARG A 295 -1.35 0.18 -6.59
C ARG A 295 -0.66 1.30 -5.81
N THR A 296 0.15 0.95 -4.82
CA THR A 296 0.92 1.90 -3.99
C THR A 296 2.36 2.13 -4.45
N GLY A 297 2.82 1.37 -5.44
CA GLY A 297 4.17 1.41 -5.97
C GLY A 297 4.69 0.03 -6.32
N GLN A 298 5.96 -0.09 -6.63
CA GLN A 298 6.60 -1.38 -6.87
C GLN A 298 6.76 -2.11 -5.53
N ILE A 299 6.21 -3.31 -5.43
CA ILE A 299 6.32 -4.20 -4.26
C ILE A 299 7.37 -5.26 -4.53
N ARG A 300 8.22 -5.50 -3.54
CA ARG A 300 9.22 -6.56 -3.59
C ARG A 300 9.30 -7.28 -2.25
N ILE A 301 9.32 -8.62 -2.28
CA ILE A 301 9.47 -9.47 -1.11
C ILE A 301 10.66 -10.39 -1.33
N VAL A 302 11.65 -10.28 -0.46
CA VAL A 302 12.82 -11.16 -0.44
C VAL A 302 12.91 -11.76 0.95
N ASP A 303 12.96 -13.06 1.05
CA ASP A 303 12.84 -13.80 2.30
C ASP A 303 11.57 -13.40 3.06
N SER A 304 11.68 -12.70 4.18
CA SER A 304 10.55 -12.14 4.95
C SER A 304 10.53 -10.61 4.93
N ILE A 305 11.38 -9.98 4.12
CA ILE A 305 11.47 -8.51 4.03
C ILE A 305 10.62 -8.05 2.85
N LEU A 306 9.60 -7.26 3.17
CA LEU A 306 8.77 -6.59 2.18
C LEU A 306 9.21 -5.14 2.05
N SER A 307 9.35 -4.65 0.85
CA SER A 307 9.68 -3.27 0.53
C SER A 307 8.76 -2.72 -0.55
N ARG A 308 8.47 -1.43 -0.47
CA ARG A 308 7.66 -0.67 -1.42
C ARG A 308 8.47 0.50 -1.99
N THR A 309 8.38 0.72 -3.28
CA THR A 309 8.93 1.92 -3.91
C THR A 309 7.78 2.67 -4.58
N PRO A 310 7.36 3.84 -4.03
CA PRO A 310 6.30 4.65 -4.63
C PRO A 310 6.73 5.20 -5.98
N GLN A 311 5.76 5.53 -6.84
CA GLN A 311 6.02 6.16 -8.13
C GLN A 311 6.20 7.66 -7.95
N CYS A 312 7.21 8.25 -8.63
CA CYS A 312 7.38 9.68 -8.62
C CYS A 312 6.65 10.37 -9.78
N PHE A 313 6.17 11.58 -9.53
CA PHE A 313 5.38 12.39 -10.44
C PHE A 313 5.90 13.83 -10.47
N GLU A 314 5.72 14.49 -11.61
CA GLU A 314 5.89 15.92 -11.77
C GLU A 314 4.53 16.55 -12.09
N SER A 315 4.14 17.55 -11.32
CA SER A 315 2.91 18.30 -11.58
C SER A 315 3.02 19.09 -12.90
N GLN A 316 2.04 18.93 -13.77
CA GLN A 316 1.88 19.73 -14.98
C GLN A 316 0.73 20.75 -14.83
N GLY A 317 0.26 20.98 -13.61
CA GLY A 317 -0.98 21.67 -13.27
C GLY A 317 -2.09 20.65 -13.08
N ASP A 318 -3.00 20.54 -14.05
CA ASP A 318 -4.16 19.63 -13.95
C ASP A 318 -3.81 18.14 -14.16
N LYS A 319 -2.63 17.84 -14.67
CA LYS A 319 -2.18 16.47 -14.95
C LYS A 319 -0.86 16.18 -14.23
N GLN A 320 -0.62 14.89 -14.03
CA GLN A 320 0.62 14.40 -13.43
C GLN A 320 1.42 13.63 -14.48
N LYS A 321 2.69 14.01 -14.66
CA LYS A 321 3.64 13.29 -15.51
C LYS A 321 4.36 12.26 -14.67
N VAL A 322 4.34 11.01 -15.07
CA VAL A 322 5.13 9.92 -14.48
C VAL A 322 6.62 10.15 -14.78
N LEU A 323 7.49 9.95 -13.77
CA LEU A 323 8.95 10.20 -13.87
C LEU A 323 9.79 8.92 -13.82
#